data_7ee9f7b9035924d12ddee36cf75f5990
#
_entry.id   7ee9f7b9035924d12ddee36cf75f5990
#
_cell.length_a   1.000
_cell.length_b   1.000
_cell.length_c   1.000
_cell.angle_alpha   90.00
_cell.angle_beta   90.00
_cell.angle_gamma   90.00
#
_symmetry.space_group_name_H-M   'P 1'
#
loop_
_entity.id
_entity.type
_entity.pdbx_description
1 polymer ?
#
loop_
_entity_poly.entity_id
_entity_poly.type
_entity_poly.pdbx_seq_one_letter_code
_entity_poly.pdbx_strand_id
1 'polypeptide(L)'
;MKSLDVITIGRASVDLYGAQVGGRLEDMGSFQKYIGGSPCNMAAGTARLGLKSALITRVGDEHMGRFIREELAREGVNVDGVITDKERLTALVLLGIRDEKQFPLIFYRENCADMALCEDDVDEGFIASARSVVATGTHLSHPRTEAAVMKALQLARKHGLQTALDIDYRPNLWGLAGHGDGESRFVESAAVTAKLQSTLHLFDLIVGTEEEFHIAGGTTDTIAALRAVRAVSNATLVCKRGPMGAAAFTGAIPDSLDDGEAGPGFPIEVFNVLGAGDGFMSGLLKGWLDGEAWPTALKYANACGAFAVSRHGCTPAYPSWEELQFFLGRGVVTKALRKDATLEQVHWATNRHKDWSTMRVFAFDHRMRLEAMEGATPAKIGTFKELCLKAALQVSAGQPGYGILCDSRLGRDALYAAAGTGLWIGHPVEWPGSRPLTLEPEIGPDFGGLSEWPLEHVVKVLCFYHPEDDAETKAKQEDTVLRLFHACRRNRLEMLLEIIPSKVAPVNDTTSAEVISRFYDLGIYPDWWKLEPFATNAAYEAACTAITTRDPHVRGIVVLGLDASEESLAASLALAAGHDLVKGFAIGRTIFGDAARGWLAGKLTDSQAVEDMANKYRRLCDIWDKVRSAMGDKA
;
A
#
# COMPACT_ATOMS: atom_id res chain seq x y z
N MET A 1 -14.84 25.17 -7.76
CA MET A 1 -15.01 23.96 -6.93
C MET A 1 -13.75 23.79 -6.11
N LYS A 2 -13.87 23.33 -4.88
CA LYS A 2 -12.72 22.99 -4.03
C LYS A 2 -11.99 21.79 -4.64
N SER A 3 -10.65 21.84 -4.72
CA SER A 3 -9.84 20.75 -5.31
C SER A 3 -9.52 19.65 -4.29
N LEU A 4 -9.57 19.97 -2.99
CA LEU A 4 -9.33 19.07 -1.88
C LEU A 4 -10.57 18.94 -1.00
N ASP A 5 -10.76 17.77 -0.39
CA ASP A 5 -11.82 17.54 0.60
C ASP A 5 -11.32 17.85 2.01
N VAL A 6 -10.10 17.40 2.35
CA VAL A 6 -9.54 17.54 3.69
C VAL A 6 -8.06 17.89 3.64
N ILE A 7 -7.66 18.85 4.46
CA ILE A 7 -6.27 19.10 4.80
C ILE A 7 -6.10 18.77 6.29
N THR A 8 -5.20 17.85 6.60
CA THR A 8 -4.74 17.61 7.97
C THR A 8 -3.48 18.42 8.23
N ILE A 9 -3.31 18.93 9.45
CA ILE A 9 -2.12 19.72 9.83
C ILE A 9 -1.49 19.17 11.09
N GLY A 10 -0.19 18.93 11.06
CA GLY A 10 0.54 18.61 12.27
C GLY A 10 1.67 17.60 12.09
N ARG A 11 1.73 16.64 13.02
CA ARG A 11 2.83 15.70 13.19
C ARG A 11 2.95 14.68 12.04
N ALA A 12 4.21 14.46 11.61
CA ALA A 12 4.59 13.34 10.77
C ALA A 12 5.85 12.67 11.34
N SER A 13 5.88 11.35 11.37
CA SER A 13 7.01 10.55 11.86
C SER A 13 7.17 9.28 11.04
N VAL A 14 8.32 8.63 11.20
CA VAL A 14 8.47 7.23 10.82
C VAL A 14 8.27 6.37 12.05
N ASP A 15 7.31 5.47 11.98
CA ASP A 15 7.03 4.54 13.05
C ASP A 15 7.73 3.19 12.78
N LEU A 16 8.58 2.76 13.71
CA LEU A 16 9.29 1.50 13.69
C LEU A 16 8.62 0.52 14.64
N TYR A 17 7.76 -0.34 14.10
CA TYR A 17 7.03 -1.37 14.85
C TYR A 17 7.88 -2.61 15.02
N GLY A 18 8.10 -3.06 16.25
CA GLY A 18 8.73 -4.35 16.52
C GLY A 18 8.00 -5.48 15.79
N ALA A 19 8.75 -6.29 15.06
CA ALA A 19 8.17 -7.39 14.28
C ALA A 19 7.80 -8.61 15.15
N GLN A 20 8.38 -8.72 16.36
CA GLN A 20 8.10 -9.79 17.30
C GLN A 20 6.98 -9.35 18.26
N VAL A 21 5.82 -9.99 18.18
CA VAL A 21 4.68 -9.73 19.06
C VAL A 21 4.82 -10.52 20.35
N GLY A 22 4.55 -9.88 21.50
CA GLY A 22 4.66 -10.49 22.83
C GLY A 22 6.01 -10.29 23.52
N GLY A 23 7.02 -9.72 22.82
CA GLY A 23 8.33 -9.40 23.38
C GLY A 23 8.38 -8.02 24.03
N ARG A 24 9.39 -7.78 24.88
CA ARG A 24 9.71 -6.43 25.37
C ARG A 24 10.35 -5.64 24.21
N LEU A 25 10.25 -4.32 24.25
CA LEU A 25 10.84 -3.47 23.21
C LEU A 25 12.37 -3.65 23.10
N GLU A 26 13.03 -3.88 24.25
CA GLU A 26 14.47 -4.14 24.37
C GLU A 26 14.91 -5.44 23.68
N ASP A 27 14.00 -6.39 23.50
CA ASP A 27 14.28 -7.73 22.95
C ASP A 27 13.86 -7.84 21.46
N MET A 28 13.47 -6.72 20.83
CA MET A 28 13.08 -6.72 19.42
C MET A 28 14.29 -6.96 18.51
N GLY A 29 14.24 -8.03 17.73
CA GLY A 29 15.29 -8.39 16.78
C GLY A 29 15.16 -7.69 15.41
N SER A 30 13.96 -7.17 15.08
CA SER A 30 13.70 -6.49 13.81
C SER A 30 12.48 -5.57 13.92
N PHE A 31 12.42 -4.59 13.01
CA PHE A 31 11.35 -3.61 12.97
C PHE A 31 10.79 -3.47 11.56
N GLN A 32 9.49 -3.24 11.47
CA GLN A 32 8.82 -2.85 10.24
C GLN A 32 8.58 -1.34 10.23
N LYS A 33 8.86 -0.71 9.10
CA LYS A 33 8.80 0.74 8.93
C LYS A 33 7.47 1.17 8.31
N TYR A 34 6.82 2.15 8.94
CA TYR A 34 5.56 2.75 8.47
C TYR A 34 5.60 4.27 8.60
N ILE A 35 4.72 4.97 7.90
CA ILE A 35 4.42 6.37 8.21
C ILE A 35 3.64 6.44 9.52
N GLY A 36 3.84 7.51 10.28
CA GLY A 36 3.20 7.74 11.57
C GLY A 36 2.91 9.20 11.84
N GLY A 37 2.27 9.43 12.97
CA GLY A 37 1.73 10.74 13.33
C GLY A 37 0.25 10.87 12.99
N SER A 38 -0.56 11.25 13.97
CA SER A 38 -2.01 11.28 13.84
C SER A 38 -2.50 12.04 12.59
N PRO A 39 -2.05 13.27 12.27
CA PRO A 39 -2.46 13.96 11.05
C PRO A 39 -2.02 13.24 9.77
N CYS A 40 -0.83 12.64 9.78
CA CYS A 40 -0.29 11.86 8.67
C CYS A 40 -1.13 10.59 8.42
N ASN A 41 -1.45 9.85 9.49
CA ASN A 41 -2.30 8.67 9.44
C ASN A 41 -3.72 9.01 8.95
N MET A 42 -4.31 10.12 9.43
CA MET A 42 -5.63 10.58 8.98
C MET A 42 -5.63 10.99 7.51
N ALA A 43 -4.57 11.66 7.02
CA ALA A 43 -4.46 12.00 5.59
C ALA A 43 -4.47 10.74 4.72
N ALA A 44 -3.66 9.74 5.07
CA ALA A 44 -3.61 8.47 4.34
C ALA A 44 -4.94 7.69 4.47
N GLY A 45 -5.51 7.61 5.69
CA GLY A 45 -6.77 6.90 5.92
C GLY A 45 -7.95 7.51 5.15
N THR A 46 -8.06 8.84 5.11
CA THR A 46 -9.11 9.52 4.34
C THR A 46 -8.90 9.38 2.82
N ALA A 47 -7.64 9.36 2.35
CA ALA A 47 -7.34 9.10 0.94
C ALA A 47 -7.76 7.68 0.53
N ARG A 48 -7.47 6.65 1.35
CA ARG A 48 -7.93 5.28 1.12
C ARG A 48 -9.45 5.15 1.05
N LEU A 49 -10.16 6.01 1.78
CA LEU A 49 -11.62 6.08 1.72
C LEU A 49 -12.15 6.93 0.54
N GLY A 50 -11.28 7.39 -0.35
CA GLY A 50 -11.63 8.10 -1.58
C GLY A 50 -11.83 9.61 -1.43
N LEU A 51 -11.41 10.23 -0.31
CA LEU A 51 -11.37 11.68 -0.18
C LEU A 51 -10.07 12.23 -0.80
N LYS A 52 -10.15 13.42 -1.37
CA LYS A 52 -8.98 14.17 -1.85
C LYS A 52 -8.28 14.83 -0.67
N SER A 53 -7.32 14.09 -0.12
CA SER A 53 -6.64 14.42 1.13
C SER A 53 -5.31 15.12 0.90
N ALA A 54 -4.91 15.97 1.84
CA ALA A 54 -3.61 16.62 1.87
C ALA A 54 -3.09 16.73 3.31
N LEU A 55 -1.77 16.92 3.44
CA LEU A 55 -1.11 17.09 4.74
C LEU A 55 -0.24 18.35 4.73
N ILE A 56 -0.34 19.17 5.80
CA ILE A 56 0.62 20.23 6.11
C ILE A 56 1.50 19.77 7.27
N THR A 57 2.80 19.63 7.00
CA THR A 57 3.80 19.18 7.98
C THR A 57 5.21 19.54 7.50
N ARG A 58 6.21 19.27 8.34
CA ARG A 58 7.64 19.28 7.92
C ARG A 58 8.26 17.90 8.10
N VAL A 59 9.16 17.55 7.17
CA VAL A 59 9.99 16.33 7.19
C VAL A 59 11.43 16.71 6.88
N GLY A 60 12.40 15.91 7.34
CA GLY A 60 13.82 16.17 7.07
C GLY A 60 14.21 15.97 5.60
N ASP A 61 15.34 16.57 5.20
CA ASP A 61 15.97 16.37 3.87
C ASP A 61 16.88 15.13 3.90
N GLU A 62 16.31 13.98 4.27
CA GLU A 62 17.01 12.70 4.36
C GLU A 62 16.07 11.53 4.01
N HIS A 63 16.57 10.30 4.06
CA HIS A 63 15.85 9.12 3.56
C HIS A 63 14.47 8.89 4.24
N MET A 64 14.34 9.21 5.53
CA MET A 64 13.07 9.03 6.25
C MET A 64 12.04 10.11 5.87
N GLY A 65 12.50 11.35 5.65
CA GLY A 65 11.64 12.42 5.13
C GLY A 65 11.16 12.14 3.71
N ARG A 66 12.06 11.67 2.84
CA ARG A 66 11.67 11.22 1.49
C ARG A 66 10.70 10.05 1.54
N PHE A 67 10.94 9.07 2.42
CA PHE A 67 10.03 7.95 2.62
C PHE A 67 8.60 8.41 2.98
N ILE A 68 8.45 9.33 3.94
CA ILE A 68 7.10 9.85 4.32
C ILE A 68 6.44 10.50 3.11
N ARG A 69 7.15 11.35 2.38
CA ARG A 69 6.60 12.04 1.21
C ARG A 69 6.16 11.08 0.11
N GLU A 70 7.01 10.11 -0.22
CA GLU A 70 6.73 9.12 -1.26
C GLU A 70 5.59 8.19 -0.86
N GLU A 71 5.56 7.76 0.40
CA GLU A 71 4.50 6.87 0.89
C GLU A 71 3.15 7.57 0.91
N LEU A 72 3.09 8.81 1.40
CA LEU A 72 1.86 9.63 1.33
C LEU A 72 1.38 9.82 -0.11
N ALA A 73 2.29 10.10 -1.04
CA ALA A 73 1.93 10.23 -2.46
C ALA A 73 1.42 8.90 -3.05
N ARG A 74 1.98 7.75 -2.64
CA ARG A 74 1.47 6.42 -3.02
C ARG A 74 0.08 6.15 -2.47
N GLU A 75 -0.22 6.63 -1.26
CA GLU A 75 -1.54 6.57 -0.64
C GLU A 75 -2.56 7.55 -1.28
N GLY A 76 -2.14 8.34 -2.26
CA GLY A 76 -3.01 9.32 -2.93
C GLY A 76 -3.17 10.64 -2.20
N VAL A 77 -2.32 10.91 -1.20
CA VAL A 77 -2.32 12.18 -0.46
C VAL A 77 -1.56 13.25 -1.25
N ASN A 78 -2.13 14.44 -1.39
CA ASN A 78 -1.42 15.61 -1.92
C ASN A 78 -0.34 16.04 -0.92
N VAL A 79 0.92 16.09 -1.38
CA VAL A 79 2.11 16.37 -0.57
C VAL A 79 2.67 17.78 -0.78
N ASP A 80 1.95 18.68 -1.43
CA ASP A 80 2.41 20.06 -1.68
C ASP A 80 2.58 20.84 -0.37
N GLY A 81 1.82 20.50 0.68
CA GLY A 81 1.96 21.04 2.03
C GLY A 81 3.02 20.36 2.89
N VAL A 82 3.72 19.35 2.39
CA VAL A 82 4.80 18.67 3.12
C VAL A 82 6.12 19.37 2.86
N ILE A 83 6.60 20.15 3.80
CA ILE A 83 7.78 21.01 3.66
C ILE A 83 9.06 20.24 4.03
N THR A 84 10.11 20.40 3.25
CA THR A 84 11.42 19.80 3.52
C THR A 84 12.26 20.72 4.42
N ASP A 85 12.61 20.24 5.60
CA ASP A 85 13.52 20.92 6.54
C ASP A 85 14.95 20.43 6.29
N LYS A 86 15.86 21.36 5.95
CA LYS A 86 17.26 21.04 5.62
C LYS A 86 18.16 20.94 6.86
N GLU A 87 17.67 21.34 8.02
CA GLU A 87 18.47 21.43 9.24
C GLU A 87 18.13 20.34 10.24
N ARG A 88 16.90 19.77 10.17
CA ARG A 88 16.37 18.84 11.16
C ARG A 88 16.08 17.49 10.56
N LEU A 89 16.23 16.45 11.37
CA LEU A 89 15.85 15.09 11.02
C LEU A 89 14.34 14.89 11.15
N THR A 90 13.84 13.92 10.41
CA THR A 90 12.47 13.40 10.57
C THR A 90 12.30 12.72 11.92
N ALA A 91 11.16 12.93 12.57
CA ALA A 91 10.82 12.27 13.83
C ALA A 91 10.71 10.74 13.65
N LEU A 92 11.15 10.00 14.68
CA LEU A 92 11.00 8.53 14.75
C LEU A 92 10.21 8.17 15.99
N VAL A 93 9.42 7.10 15.88
CA VAL A 93 8.76 6.45 17.00
C VAL A 93 9.11 4.97 16.97
N LEU A 94 9.71 4.47 18.06
CA LEU A 94 9.92 3.04 18.26
C LEU A 94 8.80 2.50 19.12
N LEU A 95 8.22 1.37 18.70
CA LEU A 95 7.08 0.81 19.42
C LEU A 95 7.01 -0.71 19.28
N GLY A 96 6.39 -1.35 20.26
CA GLY A 96 6.18 -2.78 20.31
C GLY A 96 4.72 -3.12 20.63
N ILE A 97 4.34 -4.34 20.29
CA ILE A 97 3.06 -4.94 20.69
C ILE A 97 3.40 -6.04 21.69
N ARG A 98 3.19 -5.79 22.99
CA ARG A 98 3.46 -6.77 24.03
C ARG A 98 2.27 -7.67 24.32
N ASP A 99 1.12 -7.07 24.52
CA ASP A 99 -0.16 -7.77 24.72
C ASP A 99 -1.32 -6.83 24.35
N GLU A 100 -2.55 -7.21 24.65
CA GLU A 100 -3.76 -6.42 24.36
C GLU A 100 -3.84 -5.07 25.11
N LYS A 101 -2.97 -4.84 26.11
CA LYS A 101 -2.99 -3.67 26.98
C LYS A 101 -1.69 -2.88 26.99
N GLN A 102 -0.57 -3.49 26.62
CA GLN A 102 0.77 -2.91 26.73
C GLN A 102 1.37 -2.72 25.34
N PHE A 103 1.65 -1.47 24.99
CA PHE A 103 2.19 -1.03 23.71
C PHE A 103 3.35 -0.08 23.97
N PRO A 104 4.53 -0.59 24.47
CA PRO A 104 5.66 0.26 24.78
C PRO A 104 6.07 1.08 23.57
N LEU A 105 6.25 2.38 23.77
CA LEU A 105 6.63 3.30 22.70
C LEU A 105 7.55 4.40 23.21
N ILE A 106 8.48 4.82 22.34
CA ILE A 106 9.44 5.90 22.61
C ILE A 106 9.39 6.88 21.45
N PHE A 107 9.19 8.16 21.76
CA PHE A 107 9.23 9.24 20.79
C PHE A 107 10.64 9.85 20.70
N TYR A 108 11.31 9.66 19.56
CA TYR A 108 12.51 10.40 19.19
C TYR A 108 12.11 11.64 18.39
N ARG A 109 11.65 12.69 19.10
CA ARG A 109 11.01 13.84 18.46
C ARG A 109 11.61 15.19 18.86
N GLU A 110 12.60 15.22 19.76
CA GLU A 110 13.22 16.48 20.17
C GLU A 110 13.86 17.20 18.99
N ASN A 111 13.47 18.44 18.77
CA ASN A 111 13.96 19.31 17.70
C ASN A 111 13.90 18.67 16.29
N CYS A 112 12.97 17.73 16.06
CA CYS A 112 12.74 17.17 14.75
C CYS A 112 12.00 18.14 13.80
N ALA A 113 11.96 17.78 12.52
CA ALA A 113 11.42 18.65 11.47
C ALA A 113 9.97 19.07 11.73
N ASP A 114 9.10 18.16 12.16
CA ASP A 114 7.69 18.44 12.44
C ASP A 114 7.48 19.44 13.59
N MET A 115 8.42 19.51 14.55
CA MET A 115 8.41 20.52 15.62
C MET A 115 8.81 21.92 15.13
N ALA A 116 9.36 22.00 13.93
CA ALA A 116 9.73 23.26 13.30
C ALA A 116 8.61 23.87 12.45
N LEU A 117 7.46 23.19 12.32
CA LEU A 117 6.29 23.72 11.63
C LEU A 117 5.90 25.08 12.21
N CYS A 118 5.73 26.09 11.35
CA CYS A 118 5.46 27.46 11.74
C CYS A 118 4.43 28.14 10.82
N GLU A 119 4.04 29.36 11.16
CA GLU A 119 3.02 30.12 10.41
C GLU A 119 3.38 30.32 8.93
N ASP A 120 4.68 30.49 8.62
CA ASP A 120 5.12 30.70 7.23
C ASP A 120 4.90 29.46 6.34
N ASP A 121 4.73 28.29 6.92
CA ASP A 121 4.45 27.03 6.23
C ASP A 121 2.98 26.90 5.82
N VAL A 122 2.11 27.77 6.31
CA VAL A 122 0.68 27.72 6.04
C VAL A 122 0.31 28.72 4.95
N ASP A 123 0.14 28.21 3.74
CA ASP A 123 -0.28 29.00 2.57
C ASP A 123 -1.81 29.19 2.55
N GLU A 124 -2.25 30.43 2.38
CA GLU A 124 -3.68 30.76 2.36
C GLU A 124 -4.40 30.15 1.15
N GLY A 125 -3.77 30.15 -0.03
CA GLY A 125 -4.36 29.59 -1.25
C GLY A 125 -4.54 28.08 -1.12
N PHE A 126 -3.55 27.40 -0.50
CA PHE A 126 -3.63 25.96 -0.23
C PHE A 126 -4.77 25.65 0.75
N ILE A 127 -4.89 26.35 1.87
CA ILE A 127 -6.02 26.21 2.79
C ILE A 127 -7.35 26.46 2.07
N ALA A 128 -7.45 27.55 1.30
CA ALA A 128 -8.67 27.90 0.59
C ALA A 128 -9.10 26.88 -0.46
N SER A 129 -8.22 25.97 -0.90
CA SER A 129 -8.51 24.93 -1.88
C SER A 129 -9.31 23.76 -1.31
N ALA A 130 -9.40 23.60 0.02
CA ALA A 130 -10.06 22.48 0.68
C ALA A 130 -11.50 22.78 1.12
N ARG A 131 -12.25 21.71 1.43
CA ARG A 131 -13.57 21.80 2.10
C ARG A 131 -13.41 21.88 3.62
N SER A 132 -12.37 21.24 4.16
CA SER A 132 -12.15 21.14 5.60
C SER A 132 -10.68 21.16 5.99
N VAL A 133 -10.42 21.61 7.24
CA VAL A 133 -9.12 21.55 7.91
C VAL A 133 -9.27 20.77 9.22
N VAL A 134 -8.35 19.80 9.44
CA VAL A 134 -8.35 18.93 10.61
C VAL A 134 -7.05 19.13 11.38
N ALA A 135 -7.17 19.46 12.66
CA ALA A 135 -6.05 19.61 13.58
C ALA A 135 -6.08 18.55 14.67
N THR A 136 -4.94 18.33 15.32
CA THR A 136 -4.82 17.47 16.51
C THR A 136 -4.29 18.26 17.69
N GLY A 137 -4.72 17.88 18.91
CA GLY A 137 -4.28 18.53 20.14
C GLY A 137 -2.78 18.43 20.39
N THR A 138 -2.11 17.45 19.82
CA THR A 138 -0.65 17.28 19.95
C THR A 138 0.14 18.51 19.45
N HIS A 139 -0.32 19.18 18.38
CA HIS A 139 0.36 20.37 17.83
C HIS A 139 0.01 21.66 18.56
N LEU A 140 -0.93 21.63 19.49
CA LEU A 140 -1.21 22.74 20.41
C LEU A 140 -0.26 22.72 21.63
N SER A 141 0.56 21.69 21.80
CA SER A 141 1.47 21.51 22.95
C SER A 141 2.72 22.39 22.93
N HIS A 142 3.09 22.97 21.79
CA HIS A 142 4.29 23.77 21.64
C HIS A 142 3.96 25.10 20.93
N PRO A 143 4.42 26.28 21.42
CA PRO A 143 4.02 27.59 20.91
C PRO A 143 4.21 27.77 19.39
N ARG A 144 5.29 27.22 18.82
CA ARG A 144 5.60 27.35 17.39
C ARG A 144 4.61 26.58 16.52
N THR A 145 4.35 25.31 16.85
CA THR A 145 3.42 24.47 16.10
C THR A 145 1.98 24.90 16.33
N GLU A 146 1.66 25.38 17.53
CA GLU A 146 0.37 26.01 17.82
C GLU A 146 0.09 27.21 16.90
N ALA A 147 1.07 28.13 16.73
CA ALA A 147 0.91 29.28 15.87
C ALA A 147 0.56 28.88 14.42
N ALA A 148 1.21 27.84 13.88
CA ALA A 148 0.87 27.30 12.55
C ALA A 148 -0.57 26.75 12.49
N VAL A 149 -0.97 25.96 13.50
CA VAL A 149 -2.33 25.40 13.57
C VAL A 149 -3.37 26.53 13.69
N MET A 150 -3.12 27.51 14.55
CA MET A 150 -4.02 28.65 14.72
C MET A 150 -4.18 29.47 13.44
N LYS A 151 -3.08 29.70 12.71
CA LYS A 151 -3.14 30.35 11.39
C LYS A 151 -4.01 29.55 10.41
N ALA A 152 -3.80 28.22 10.33
CA ALA A 152 -4.58 27.36 9.44
C ALA A 152 -6.07 27.41 9.79
N LEU A 153 -6.45 27.36 11.07
CA LEU A 153 -7.84 27.47 11.53
C LEU A 153 -8.44 28.84 11.26
N GLN A 154 -7.70 29.94 11.48
CA GLN A 154 -8.16 31.29 11.17
C GLN A 154 -8.42 31.45 9.66
N LEU A 155 -7.53 30.95 8.82
CA LEU A 155 -7.72 30.96 7.37
C LEU A 155 -8.91 30.06 6.96
N ALA A 156 -9.05 28.87 7.56
CA ALA A 156 -10.22 28.02 7.33
C ALA A 156 -11.54 28.77 7.64
N ARG A 157 -11.62 29.43 8.79
CA ARG A 157 -12.79 30.26 9.17
C ARG A 157 -13.01 31.42 8.21
N LYS A 158 -11.93 32.13 7.82
CA LYS A 158 -12.00 33.24 6.85
C LYS A 158 -12.61 32.79 5.52
N HIS A 159 -12.31 31.57 5.07
CA HIS A 159 -12.79 30.99 3.79
C HIS A 159 -14.07 30.14 3.95
N GLY A 160 -14.69 30.10 5.15
CA GLY A 160 -15.91 29.34 5.41
C GLY A 160 -15.75 27.83 5.29
N LEU A 161 -14.56 27.31 5.61
CA LEU A 161 -14.29 25.87 5.61
C LEU A 161 -14.77 25.23 6.90
N GLN A 162 -15.10 23.95 6.85
CA GLN A 162 -15.36 23.15 8.02
C GLN A 162 -14.05 22.88 8.79
N THR A 163 -14.13 22.81 10.12
CA THR A 163 -12.94 22.57 10.96
C THR A 163 -13.21 21.44 11.94
N ALA A 164 -12.24 20.53 12.09
CA ALA A 164 -12.34 19.40 13.01
C ALA A 164 -11.10 19.27 13.89
N LEU A 165 -11.31 18.82 15.13
CA LEU A 165 -10.27 18.51 16.11
C LEU A 165 -10.38 17.04 16.53
N ASP A 166 -9.30 16.28 16.41
CA ASP A 166 -9.06 15.12 17.28
C ASP A 166 -8.27 15.60 18.49
N ILE A 167 -8.82 15.42 19.69
CA ILE A 167 -8.16 15.90 20.91
C ILE A 167 -6.79 15.26 21.07
N ASP A 168 -6.61 14.01 20.68
CA ASP A 168 -5.33 13.27 20.61
C ASP A 168 -4.36 13.66 21.74
N TYR A 169 -4.83 13.55 22.98
CA TYR A 169 -4.04 13.90 24.15
C TYR A 169 -2.98 12.86 24.44
N ARG A 170 -1.73 13.31 24.52
CA ARG A 170 -0.56 12.49 24.84
C ARG A 170 0.26 13.21 25.93
N PRO A 171 0.16 12.83 27.19
CA PRO A 171 0.88 13.49 28.29
C PRO A 171 2.36 13.68 28.04
N ASN A 172 3.02 12.68 27.46
CA ASN A 172 4.44 12.74 27.09
C ASN A 172 4.75 13.91 26.14
N LEU A 173 3.91 14.11 25.11
CA LEU A 173 4.11 15.18 24.13
C LEU A 173 3.74 16.58 24.66
N TRP A 174 3.04 16.65 25.80
CA TRP A 174 2.78 17.89 26.54
C TRP A 174 3.82 18.11 27.67
N GLY A 175 4.85 17.28 27.76
CA GLY A 175 5.89 17.39 28.79
C GLY A 175 5.43 17.00 30.21
N LEU A 176 4.33 16.25 30.32
CA LEU A 176 3.74 15.84 31.60
C LEU A 176 4.12 14.40 32.02
N ALA A 177 4.80 13.66 31.13
CA ALA A 177 5.28 12.31 31.36
C ALA A 177 6.69 12.15 30.78
N GLY A 178 7.49 11.24 31.34
CA GLY A 178 8.85 10.98 30.88
C GLY A 178 8.92 10.24 29.54
N HIS A 179 10.12 10.15 28.97
CA HIS A 179 10.32 9.42 27.71
C HIS A 179 9.97 7.92 27.83
N GLY A 180 10.12 7.32 29.02
CA GLY A 180 9.75 5.93 29.31
C GLY A 180 8.25 5.69 29.49
N ASP A 181 7.46 6.75 29.58
CA ASP A 181 6.02 6.70 29.86
C ASP A 181 5.19 7.02 28.62
N GLY A 182 5.70 6.74 27.44
CA GLY A 182 5.03 7.01 26.15
C GLY A 182 3.64 6.37 26.00
N GLU A 183 3.36 5.32 26.76
CA GLU A 183 2.06 4.64 26.82
C GLU A 183 0.99 5.41 27.62
N SER A 184 1.38 6.35 28.49
CA SER A 184 0.47 7.09 29.35
C SER A 184 -0.60 7.81 28.53
N ARG A 185 -1.87 7.59 28.88
CA ARG A 185 -3.02 8.15 28.15
C ARG A 185 -3.63 9.37 28.83
N PHE A 186 -3.51 9.45 30.16
CA PHE A 186 -4.10 10.52 30.93
C PHE A 186 -3.18 10.96 32.09
N VAL A 187 -2.92 12.27 32.14
CA VAL A 187 -2.35 12.98 33.28
C VAL A 187 -3.15 14.27 33.41
N GLU A 188 -3.77 14.50 34.55
CA GLU A 188 -4.53 15.71 34.80
C GLU A 188 -3.64 16.95 34.73
N SER A 189 -4.11 17.99 34.02
CA SER A 189 -3.39 19.27 33.89
C SER A 189 -4.33 20.42 33.61
N ALA A 190 -4.53 21.29 34.58
CA ALA A 190 -5.33 22.50 34.41
C ALA A 190 -4.80 23.44 33.30
N ALA A 191 -3.47 23.44 33.07
CA ALA A 191 -2.84 24.21 32.00
C ALA A 191 -3.23 23.69 30.63
N VAL A 192 -3.22 22.35 30.43
CA VAL A 192 -3.66 21.71 29.19
C VAL A 192 -5.15 21.94 28.95
N THR A 193 -5.98 21.78 30.00
CA THR A 193 -7.42 22.07 29.95
C THR A 193 -7.68 23.49 29.48
N ALA A 194 -7.06 24.49 30.11
CA ALA A 194 -7.21 25.89 29.74
C ALA A 194 -6.75 26.15 28.30
N LYS A 195 -5.63 25.54 27.86
CA LYS A 195 -5.12 25.67 26.52
C LYS A 195 -6.11 25.10 25.50
N LEU A 196 -6.60 23.87 25.69
CA LEU A 196 -7.61 23.27 24.80
C LEU A 196 -8.86 24.13 24.76
N GLN A 197 -9.45 24.48 25.89
CA GLN A 197 -10.69 25.29 25.96
C GLN A 197 -10.57 26.64 25.24
N SER A 198 -9.38 27.23 25.23
CA SER A 198 -9.16 28.51 24.52
C SER A 198 -9.29 28.36 22.99
N THR A 199 -9.23 27.14 22.43
CA THR A 199 -9.27 26.89 20.99
C THR A 199 -10.56 26.20 20.52
N LEU A 200 -11.30 25.52 21.41
CA LEU A 200 -12.45 24.66 21.04
C LEU A 200 -13.56 25.39 20.26
N HIS A 201 -13.70 26.71 20.43
CA HIS A 201 -14.69 27.53 19.72
C HIS A 201 -14.39 27.66 18.21
N LEU A 202 -13.20 27.29 17.76
CA LEU A 202 -12.78 27.35 16.37
C LEU A 202 -13.23 26.14 15.54
N PHE A 203 -13.74 25.08 16.19
CA PHE A 203 -14.07 23.83 15.53
C PHE A 203 -15.59 23.64 15.35
N ASP A 204 -15.95 22.93 14.26
CA ASP A 204 -17.29 22.47 13.96
C ASP A 204 -17.52 21.03 14.40
N LEU A 205 -16.43 20.25 14.54
CA LEU A 205 -16.43 18.88 15.00
C LEU A 205 -15.27 18.67 16.00
N ILE A 206 -15.55 18.11 17.17
CA ILE A 206 -14.56 17.76 18.20
C ILE A 206 -14.72 16.30 18.54
N VAL A 207 -13.63 15.54 18.44
CA VAL A 207 -13.60 14.09 18.60
C VAL A 207 -12.60 13.72 19.69
N GLY A 208 -12.96 12.80 20.55
CA GLY A 208 -12.07 12.31 21.61
C GLY A 208 -12.58 11.04 22.25
N THR A 209 -11.71 10.33 22.99
CA THR A 209 -12.10 9.31 23.95
C THR A 209 -12.69 9.95 25.20
N GLU A 210 -13.22 9.15 26.13
CA GLU A 210 -13.70 9.67 27.42
C GLU A 210 -12.56 10.39 28.16
N GLU A 211 -11.36 9.81 28.25
CA GLU A 211 -10.20 10.43 28.89
C GLU A 211 -9.74 11.72 28.18
N GLU A 212 -9.84 11.76 26.86
CA GLU A 212 -9.54 12.97 26.09
C GLU A 212 -10.55 14.08 26.35
N PHE A 213 -11.82 13.74 26.55
CA PHE A 213 -12.82 14.70 27.03
C PHE A 213 -12.58 15.11 28.49
N HIS A 214 -12.11 14.20 29.35
CA HIS A 214 -11.76 14.55 30.73
C HIS A 214 -10.70 15.66 30.80
N ILE A 215 -9.63 15.57 29.99
CA ILE A 215 -8.62 16.64 29.93
C ILE A 215 -9.16 17.91 29.30
N ALA A 216 -9.98 17.83 28.24
CA ALA A 216 -10.56 19.01 27.62
C ALA A 216 -11.60 19.69 28.51
N GLY A 217 -12.36 18.94 29.29
CA GLY A 217 -13.39 19.46 30.20
C GLY A 217 -12.88 19.82 31.61
N GLY A 218 -11.68 19.29 32.00
CA GLY A 218 -11.08 19.51 33.31
C GLY A 218 -11.75 18.75 34.46
N THR A 219 -12.36 17.60 34.17
CA THR A 219 -12.99 16.71 35.15
C THR A 219 -13.02 15.27 34.65
N THR A 220 -13.00 14.31 35.57
CA THR A 220 -13.06 12.87 35.24
C THR A 220 -14.49 12.31 35.15
N ASP A 221 -15.51 13.12 35.34
CA ASP A 221 -16.88 12.78 35.00
C ASP A 221 -17.14 13.10 33.53
N THR A 222 -17.38 12.09 32.72
CA THR A 222 -17.49 12.22 31.26
C THR A 222 -18.62 13.16 30.84
N ILE A 223 -19.78 13.09 31.47
CA ILE A 223 -20.93 13.99 31.14
C ILE A 223 -20.62 15.43 31.52
N ALA A 224 -20.05 15.63 32.73
CA ALA A 224 -19.62 16.97 33.15
C ALA A 224 -18.52 17.54 32.23
N ALA A 225 -17.58 16.73 31.80
CA ALA A 225 -16.52 17.10 30.85
C ALA A 225 -17.10 17.52 29.50
N LEU A 226 -18.01 16.73 28.93
CA LEU A 226 -18.71 17.10 27.69
C LEU A 226 -19.51 18.40 27.83
N ARG A 227 -20.18 18.63 28.98
CA ARG A 227 -20.89 19.87 29.27
C ARG A 227 -19.94 21.07 29.38
N ALA A 228 -18.76 20.87 29.97
CA ALA A 228 -17.75 21.93 30.06
C ALA A 228 -17.21 22.30 28.65
N VAL A 229 -16.96 21.30 27.78
CA VAL A 229 -16.59 21.53 26.37
C VAL A 229 -17.74 22.23 25.62
N ARG A 230 -18.98 21.80 25.79
CA ARG A 230 -20.16 22.42 25.19
C ARG A 230 -20.33 23.88 25.60
N ALA A 231 -19.96 24.23 26.83
CA ALA A 231 -20.07 25.61 27.31
C ALA A 231 -19.16 26.58 26.54
N VAL A 232 -18.09 26.11 25.93
CA VAL A 232 -17.11 26.92 25.18
C VAL A 232 -17.12 26.64 23.67
N SER A 233 -17.91 25.67 23.17
CA SER A 233 -17.96 25.30 21.75
C SER A 233 -19.34 24.85 21.30
N ASN A 234 -19.74 25.28 20.10
CA ASN A 234 -20.96 24.82 19.43
C ASN A 234 -20.73 23.62 18.51
N ALA A 235 -19.52 23.07 18.47
CA ALA A 235 -19.16 21.94 17.64
C ALA A 235 -20.03 20.70 17.92
N THR A 236 -20.20 19.81 16.94
CA THR A 236 -20.63 18.46 17.25
C THR A 236 -19.53 17.76 18.04
N LEU A 237 -19.89 17.18 19.19
CA LEU A 237 -18.96 16.42 20.03
C LEU A 237 -19.14 14.93 19.74
N VAL A 238 -18.05 14.22 19.45
CA VAL A 238 -18.07 12.76 19.21
C VAL A 238 -17.19 12.07 20.25
N CYS A 239 -17.82 11.30 21.11
CA CYS A 239 -17.14 10.53 22.15
C CYS A 239 -16.90 9.09 21.68
N LYS A 240 -15.61 8.70 21.55
CA LYS A 240 -15.15 7.34 21.22
C LYS A 240 -15.24 6.47 22.49
N ARG A 241 -15.91 5.31 22.39
CA ARG A 241 -16.14 4.38 23.52
C ARG A 241 -15.54 2.99 23.28
N GLY A 242 -14.55 2.91 22.39
CA GLY A 242 -13.87 1.65 22.04
C GLY A 242 -14.85 0.57 21.54
N PRO A 243 -14.85 -0.64 22.17
CA PRO A 243 -15.74 -1.73 21.73
C PRO A 243 -17.23 -1.42 21.83
N MET A 244 -17.61 -0.43 22.65
CA MET A 244 -19.01 0.01 22.80
C MET A 244 -19.45 0.96 21.67
N GLY A 245 -18.56 1.33 20.76
CA GLY A 245 -18.86 2.20 19.65
C GLY A 245 -18.56 3.68 19.94
N ALA A 246 -19.46 4.57 19.54
CA ALA A 246 -19.31 6.01 19.75
C ALA A 246 -20.67 6.70 19.85
N ALA A 247 -20.69 7.90 20.42
CA ALA A 247 -21.86 8.74 20.51
C ALA A 247 -21.56 10.15 20.02
N ALA A 248 -22.46 10.72 19.19
CA ALA A 248 -22.37 12.11 18.73
C ALA A 248 -23.45 12.99 19.39
N PHE A 249 -23.06 14.21 19.74
CA PHE A 249 -23.91 15.21 20.39
C PHE A 249 -23.89 16.50 19.58
N THR A 250 -24.98 16.79 18.90
CA THR A 250 -25.13 17.98 18.06
C THR A 250 -25.70 19.20 18.82
N GLY A 251 -26.34 18.95 19.96
CA GLY A 251 -26.99 19.95 20.80
C GLY A 251 -26.55 19.90 22.26
N ALA A 252 -27.49 20.08 23.18
CA ALA A 252 -27.26 19.98 24.62
C ALA A 252 -26.78 18.57 24.99
N ILE A 253 -25.90 18.48 26.00
CA ILE A 253 -25.37 17.20 26.46
C ILE A 253 -26.37 16.58 27.43
N PRO A 254 -26.90 15.36 27.14
CA PRO A 254 -27.85 14.67 28.00
C PRO A 254 -27.21 14.16 29.29
N ASP A 255 -27.98 13.42 30.11
CA ASP A 255 -27.48 12.83 31.35
C ASP A 255 -26.80 11.46 31.14
N SER A 256 -26.95 10.89 29.95
CA SER A 256 -26.30 9.62 29.58
C SER A 256 -25.64 9.72 28.21
N LEU A 257 -24.49 9.05 28.05
CA LEU A 257 -23.83 8.89 26.73
C LEU A 257 -24.71 8.10 25.75
N ASP A 258 -25.59 7.24 26.25
CA ASP A 258 -26.46 6.41 25.42
C ASP A 258 -27.65 7.18 24.81
N ASP A 259 -27.88 8.41 25.26
CA ASP A 259 -28.90 9.32 24.69
C ASP A 259 -28.36 10.13 23.51
N GLY A 260 -27.09 10.00 23.17
CA GLY A 260 -26.51 10.58 21.95
C GLY A 260 -26.85 9.80 20.68
N GLU A 261 -26.54 10.40 19.51
CA GLU A 261 -26.61 9.69 18.24
C GLU A 261 -25.59 8.53 18.25
N ALA A 262 -26.08 7.30 18.28
CA ALA A 262 -25.24 6.12 18.50
C ALA A 262 -24.61 5.57 17.22
N GLY A 263 -23.35 5.16 17.29
CA GLY A 263 -22.66 4.34 16.31
C GLY A 263 -22.25 2.99 16.91
N PRO A 264 -22.58 1.85 16.28
CA PRO A 264 -22.30 0.55 16.84
C PRO A 264 -20.81 0.24 16.89
N GLY A 265 -20.35 -0.42 17.96
CA GLY A 265 -19.03 -1.03 18.01
C GLY A 265 -18.97 -2.35 17.26
N PHE A 266 -17.76 -2.83 17.00
CA PHE A 266 -17.52 -4.14 16.38
C PHE A 266 -16.80 -5.06 17.34
N PRO A 267 -17.34 -6.25 17.68
CA PRO A 267 -16.75 -7.18 18.63
C PRO A 267 -15.63 -7.99 17.99
N ILE A 268 -14.46 -7.38 17.81
CA ILE A 268 -13.29 -7.97 17.18
C ILE A 268 -12.17 -8.23 18.19
N GLU A 269 -11.18 -9.03 17.78
CA GLU A 269 -9.94 -9.24 18.54
C GLU A 269 -9.03 -8.02 18.38
N VAL A 270 -8.58 -7.47 19.49
CA VAL A 270 -7.61 -6.37 19.51
C VAL A 270 -6.21 -6.94 19.40
N PHE A 271 -5.53 -6.64 18.30
CA PHE A 271 -4.15 -7.02 18.07
C PHE A 271 -3.19 -5.85 18.35
N ASN A 272 -3.60 -4.63 18.04
CA ASN A 272 -2.85 -3.40 18.21
C ASN A 272 -3.83 -2.24 18.48
N VAL A 273 -3.58 -1.37 19.45
CA VAL A 273 -4.46 -0.21 19.71
C VAL A 273 -3.96 1.08 19.05
N LEU A 274 -2.72 1.08 18.57
CA LEU A 274 -2.12 2.28 17.98
C LEU A 274 -2.77 2.59 16.63
N GLY A 275 -3.07 3.86 16.40
CA GLY A 275 -3.75 4.32 15.19
C GLY A 275 -5.27 4.06 15.14
N ALA A 276 -5.85 3.46 16.19
CA ALA A 276 -7.31 3.23 16.26
C ALA A 276 -8.10 4.55 16.19
N GLY A 277 -7.63 5.57 16.89
CA GLY A 277 -8.21 6.93 16.87
C GLY A 277 -8.13 7.55 15.47
N ASP A 278 -6.98 7.44 14.82
CA ASP A 278 -6.75 8.02 13.49
C ASP A 278 -7.61 7.30 12.42
N GLY A 279 -7.71 5.95 12.52
CA GLY A 279 -8.61 5.15 11.68
C GLY A 279 -10.08 5.53 11.90
N PHE A 280 -10.50 5.64 13.17
CA PHE A 280 -11.83 6.13 13.52
C PHE A 280 -12.10 7.49 12.91
N MET A 281 -11.18 8.44 13.11
CA MET A 281 -11.31 9.81 12.57
C MET A 281 -11.40 9.82 11.04
N SER A 282 -10.64 8.96 10.36
CA SER A 282 -10.70 8.84 8.89
C SER A 282 -12.08 8.41 8.40
N GLY A 283 -12.68 7.38 9.02
CA GLY A 283 -14.04 6.94 8.72
C GLY A 283 -15.11 7.99 9.06
N LEU A 284 -14.93 8.69 10.18
CA LEU A 284 -15.83 9.76 10.60
C LEU A 284 -15.81 10.93 9.62
N LEU A 285 -14.61 11.39 9.22
CA LEU A 285 -14.44 12.47 8.25
C LEU A 285 -15.08 12.10 6.90
N LYS A 286 -14.95 10.84 6.45
CA LYS A 286 -15.62 10.37 5.24
C LYS A 286 -17.13 10.58 5.33
N GLY A 287 -17.78 10.06 6.39
CA GLY A 287 -19.21 10.19 6.55
C GLY A 287 -19.66 11.67 6.76
N TRP A 288 -18.93 12.43 7.58
CA TRP A 288 -19.26 13.83 7.88
C TRP A 288 -19.16 14.73 6.64
N LEU A 289 -18.09 14.62 5.87
CA LEU A 289 -17.87 15.44 4.67
C LEU A 289 -18.80 15.05 3.51
N ASP A 290 -19.24 13.79 3.46
CA ASP A 290 -20.23 13.34 2.48
C ASP A 290 -21.67 13.69 2.88
N GLY A 291 -21.87 14.22 4.11
CA GLY A 291 -23.19 14.62 4.60
C GLY A 291 -24.07 13.45 5.06
N GLU A 292 -23.45 12.33 5.44
CA GLU A 292 -24.16 11.17 5.96
C GLU A 292 -24.81 11.47 7.33
N ALA A 293 -25.89 10.78 7.64
CA ALA A 293 -26.47 10.81 8.98
C ALA A 293 -25.47 10.29 10.03
N TRP A 294 -25.49 10.83 11.24
CA TRP A 294 -24.53 10.50 12.30
C TRP A 294 -24.40 8.99 12.56
N PRO A 295 -25.49 8.19 12.64
CA PRO A 295 -25.34 6.75 12.81
C PRO A 295 -24.51 6.07 11.70
N THR A 296 -24.63 6.54 10.46
CA THR A 296 -23.84 6.03 9.32
C THR A 296 -22.38 6.49 9.41
N ALA A 297 -22.14 7.78 9.66
CA ALA A 297 -20.79 8.32 9.81
C ALA A 297 -20.04 7.63 10.96
N LEU A 298 -20.70 7.43 12.09
CA LEU A 298 -20.15 6.71 13.24
C LEU A 298 -19.93 5.21 12.95
N LYS A 299 -20.77 4.59 12.12
CA LYS A 299 -20.56 3.20 11.68
C LYS A 299 -19.29 3.07 10.84
N TYR A 300 -19.03 4.00 9.90
CA TYR A 300 -17.78 4.05 9.15
C TYR A 300 -16.58 4.27 10.08
N ALA A 301 -16.70 5.19 11.01
CA ALA A 301 -15.67 5.50 12.00
C ALA A 301 -15.28 4.27 12.85
N ASN A 302 -16.27 3.61 13.45
CA ASN A 302 -16.06 2.44 14.29
C ASN A 302 -15.49 1.25 13.48
N ALA A 303 -15.94 1.05 12.23
CA ALA A 303 -15.41 0.01 11.37
C ALA A 303 -13.93 0.28 11.02
N CYS A 304 -13.56 1.53 10.65
CA CYS A 304 -12.16 1.88 10.38
C CYS A 304 -11.29 1.72 11.63
N GLY A 305 -11.80 2.07 12.82
CA GLY A 305 -11.14 1.78 14.09
C GLY A 305 -10.95 0.28 14.34
N ALA A 306 -11.95 -0.54 14.00
CA ALA A 306 -11.88 -2.00 14.10
C ALA A 306 -10.79 -2.58 13.18
N PHE A 307 -10.67 -2.10 11.95
CA PHE A 307 -9.56 -2.46 11.07
C PHE A 307 -8.20 -2.09 11.68
N ALA A 308 -8.06 -0.86 12.16
CA ALA A 308 -6.83 -0.37 12.76
C ALA A 308 -6.33 -1.26 13.90
N VAL A 309 -7.25 -1.71 14.81
CA VAL A 309 -6.85 -2.55 15.95
C VAL A 309 -6.65 -4.02 15.59
N SER A 310 -7.00 -4.46 14.39
CA SER A 310 -6.95 -5.87 13.99
C SER A 310 -5.66 -6.29 13.29
N ARG A 311 -4.82 -5.35 12.86
CA ARG A 311 -3.63 -5.58 12.04
C ARG A 311 -2.39 -4.89 12.61
N HIS A 312 -1.22 -5.24 12.07
CA HIS A 312 0.07 -4.63 12.40
C HIS A 312 0.25 -3.28 11.68
N GLY A 313 0.73 -2.27 12.41
CA GLY A 313 0.88 -0.91 11.87
C GLY A 313 -0.40 -0.07 11.96
N CYS A 314 -0.30 1.24 11.69
CA CYS A 314 -1.44 2.15 11.61
C CYS A 314 -1.99 2.21 10.18
N THR A 315 -1.39 3.03 9.33
CA THR A 315 -1.83 3.23 7.94
C THR A 315 -2.00 1.93 7.16
N PRO A 316 -1.09 0.93 7.23
CA PRO A 316 -1.28 -0.32 6.50
C PRO A 316 -2.53 -1.11 6.93
N ALA A 317 -3.04 -0.88 8.13
CA ALA A 317 -4.22 -1.57 8.65
C ALA A 317 -5.53 -0.95 8.17
N TYR A 318 -5.53 0.31 7.73
CA TYR A 318 -6.76 1.01 7.34
C TYR A 318 -7.36 0.43 6.06
N PRO A 319 -8.70 0.35 5.99
CA PRO A 319 -9.35 -0.17 4.80
C PRO A 319 -9.33 0.82 3.65
N SER A 320 -9.38 0.32 2.42
CA SER A 320 -9.91 1.08 1.30
C SER A 320 -11.42 1.28 1.44
N TRP A 321 -11.99 2.19 0.64
CA TRP A 321 -13.46 2.35 0.60
C TRP A 321 -14.17 1.04 0.21
N GLU A 322 -13.65 0.33 -0.75
CA GLU A 322 -14.19 -0.95 -1.21
C GLU A 322 -14.13 -2.02 -0.11
N GLU A 323 -13.01 -2.15 0.58
CA GLU A 323 -12.88 -3.08 1.70
C GLU A 323 -13.84 -2.73 2.84
N LEU A 324 -13.98 -1.43 3.17
CA LEU A 324 -14.93 -0.97 4.18
C LEU A 324 -16.37 -1.37 3.81
N GLN A 325 -16.79 -1.12 2.57
CA GLN A 325 -18.13 -1.49 2.11
C GLN A 325 -18.34 -3.00 2.10
N PHE A 326 -17.35 -3.78 1.65
CA PHE A 326 -17.38 -5.24 1.70
C PHE A 326 -17.56 -5.75 3.13
N PHE A 327 -16.77 -5.23 4.08
CA PHE A 327 -16.88 -5.60 5.50
C PHE A 327 -18.25 -5.22 6.09
N LEU A 328 -18.74 -4.01 5.83
CA LEU A 328 -20.02 -3.53 6.35
C LEU A 328 -21.22 -4.31 5.79
N GLY A 329 -21.13 -4.76 4.55
CA GLY A 329 -22.17 -5.59 3.91
C GLY A 329 -22.18 -7.04 4.40
N ARG A 330 -20.99 -7.59 4.66
CA ARG A 330 -20.81 -8.98 5.09
C ARG A 330 -20.93 -9.17 6.61
N GLY A 331 -20.51 -8.17 7.38
CA GLY A 331 -20.41 -8.24 8.84
C GLY A 331 -19.15 -8.97 9.32
N VAL A 332 -19.05 -9.14 10.65
CA VAL A 332 -17.92 -9.82 11.31
C VAL A 332 -18.08 -11.34 11.19
N VAL A 333 -17.30 -11.99 10.33
CA VAL A 333 -17.28 -13.46 10.16
C VAL A 333 -16.33 -14.10 11.17
N THR A 334 -15.16 -13.50 11.41
CA THR A 334 -14.23 -13.88 12.45
C THR A 334 -13.79 -12.65 13.23
N LYS A 335 -13.61 -12.81 14.55
CA LYS A 335 -13.17 -11.70 15.40
C LYS A 335 -11.75 -11.25 15.07
N ALA A 336 -10.87 -12.16 14.68
CA ALA A 336 -9.51 -11.85 14.22
C ALA A 336 -9.53 -11.51 12.73
N LEU A 337 -9.87 -10.26 12.34
CA LEU A 337 -10.03 -9.86 10.95
C LEU A 337 -8.82 -10.23 10.07
N ARG A 338 -7.60 -10.11 10.60
CA ARG A 338 -6.35 -10.51 9.91
C ARG A 338 -6.26 -11.99 9.56
N LYS A 339 -7.17 -12.85 10.08
CA LYS A 339 -7.27 -14.28 9.77
C LYS A 339 -8.42 -14.61 8.83
N ASP A 340 -9.20 -13.63 8.41
CA ASP A 340 -10.24 -13.79 7.41
C ASP A 340 -9.61 -13.72 6.01
N ALA A 341 -9.38 -14.87 5.40
CA ALA A 341 -8.69 -14.97 4.12
C ALA A 341 -9.35 -14.14 2.99
N THR A 342 -10.68 -14.09 2.96
CA THR A 342 -11.41 -13.30 1.96
C THR A 342 -11.22 -11.81 2.18
N LEU A 343 -11.33 -11.35 3.45
CA LEU A 343 -11.12 -9.95 3.80
C LEU A 343 -9.66 -9.53 3.56
N GLU A 344 -8.69 -10.40 3.88
CA GLU A 344 -7.28 -10.14 3.62
C GLU A 344 -6.95 -10.09 2.13
N GLN A 345 -7.65 -10.87 1.29
CA GLN A 345 -7.50 -10.77 -0.17
C GLN A 345 -8.03 -9.42 -0.70
N VAL A 346 -9.20 -8.98 -0.24
CA VAL A 346 -9.74 -7.65 -0.60
C VAL A 346 -8.79 -6.55 -0.11
N HIS A 347 -8.32 -6.64 1.14
CA HIS A 347 -7.36 -5.69 1.70
C HIS A 347 -6.09 -5.59 0.86
N TRP A 348 -5.46 -6.74 0.56
CA TRP A 348 -4.28 -6.79 -0.29
C TRP A 348 -4.54 -6.15 -1.65
N ALA A 349 -5.61 -6.58 -2.30
CA ALA A 349 -5.90 -6.21 -3.67
C ALA A 349 -6.23 -4.73 -3.86
N THR A 350 -6.94 -4.12 -2.89
CA THR A 350 -7.41 -2.73 -2.99
C THR A 350 -6.44 -1.70 -2.42
N ASN A 351 -5.37 -2.15 -1.74
CA ASN A 351 -4.33 -1.27 -1.19
C ASN A 351 -2.97 -1.39 -1.92
N ARG A 352 -2.92 -1.99 -3.10
CA ARG A 352 -1.72 -2.02 -3.95
C ARG A 352 -1.46 -0.65 -4.57
N HIS A 353 -0.25 -0.14 -4.40
CA HIS A 353 0.08 1.27 -4.67
C HIS A 353 0.31 1.64 -6.13
N LYS A 354 0.67 0.68 -7.00
CA LYS A 354 0.94 0.98 -8.42
C LYS A 354 -0.16 0.41 -9.29
N ASP A 355 -0.68 1.20 -10.20
CA ASP A 355 -1.52 0.71 -11.29
C ASP A 355 -0.70 0.54 -12.58
N TRP A 356 -0.96 -0.55 -13.28
CA TRP A 356 -0.29 -0.93 -14.51
C TRP A 356 -1.31 -1.14 -15.61
N SER A 357 -1.75 -0.06 -16.25
CA SER A 357 -2.72 -0.11 -17.36
C SER A 357 -2.17 -0.80 -18.61
N THR A 358 -0.86 -0.77 -18.78
CA THR A 358 -0.16 -1.46 -19.88
C THR A 358 1.17 -2.04 -19.39
N MET A 359 1.62 -3.14 -20.00
CA MET A 359 2.83 -3.86 -19.60
C MET A 359 3.68 -4.26 -20.81
N ARG A 360 4.83 -3.63 -20.96
CA ARG A 360 5.83 -3.96 -21.97
C ARG A 360 7.05 -4.48 -21.24
N VAL A 361 7.20 -5.81 -21.14
CA VAL A 361 8.23 -6.42 -20.31
C VAL A 361 9.31 -7.07 -21.17
N PHE A 362 10.55 -6.62 -21.01
CA PHE A 362 11.72 -7.28 -21.57
C PHE A 362 12.22 -8.40 -20.63
N ALA A 363 12.01 -9.65 -21.03
CA ALA A 363 12.32 -10.82 -20.23
C ALA A 363 13.71 -11.38 -20.56
N PHE A 364 14.69 -11.20 -19.69
CA PHE A 364 16.03 -11.76 -19.80
C PHE A 364 16.44 -12.61 -18.58
N ASP A 365 15.44 -13.20 -17.93
CA ASP A 365 15.58 -14.15 -16.81
C ASP A 365 16.05 -15.56 -17.23
N HIS A 366 16.40 -15.71 -18.49
CA HIS A 366 16.91 -16.97 -19.05
C HIS A 366 18.28 -17.31 -18.48
N ARG A 367 18.40 -18.44 -17.82
CA ARG A 367 19.62 -18.92 -17.17
C ARG A 367 20.28 -20.03 -18.01
N MET A 368 19.76 -21.24 -18.00
CA MET A 368 20.32 -22.41 -18.71
C MET A 368 20.54 -22.16 -20.21
N ARG A 369 19.69 -21.37 -20.85
CA ARG A 369 19.84 -21.12 -22.31
C ARG A 369 21.00 -20.19 -22.61
N LEU A 370 21.26 -19.21 -21.76
CA LEU A 370 22.44 -18.35 -21.90
C LEU A 370 23.72 -19.11 -21.56
N GLU A 371 23.68 -19.96 -20.53
CA GLU A 371 24.79 -20.85 -20.15
C GLU A 371 25.18 -21.80 -21.27
N ALA A 372 24.23 -22.25 -22.09
CA ALA A 372 24.46 -23.14 -23.22
C ALA A 372 25.03 -22.47 -24.49
N MET A 373 25.16 -21.13 -24.51
CA MET A 373 25.68 -20.40 -25.66
C MET A 373 27.22 -20.48 -25.72
N GLU A 374 27.74 -20.51 -26.93
CA GLU A 374 29.19 -20.48 -27.17
C GLU A 374 29.81 -19.20 -26.58
N GLY A 375 30.92 -19.37 -25.86
CA GLY A 375 31.65 -18.29 -25.20
C GLY A 375 31.00 -17.75 -23.92
N ALA A 376 29.91 -18.34 -23.45
CA ALA A 376 29.24 -17.96 -22.22
C ALA A 376 30.07 -18.36 -20.98
N THR A 377 30.15 -17.46 -20.03
CA THR A 377 30.60 -17.70 -18.65
C THR A 377 29.65 -16.96 -17.71
N PRO A 378 29.50 -17.36 -16.44
CA PRO A 378 28.65 -16.64 -15.51
C PRO A 378 28.92 -15.13 -15.46
N ALA A 379 30.19 -14.72 -15.46
CA ALA A 379 30.59 -13.31 -15.47
C ALA A 379 30.12 -12.58 -16.75
N LYS A 380 30.35 -13.19 -17.93
CA LYS A 380 29.90 -12.59 -19.19
C LYS A 380 28.36 -12.51 -19.26
N ILE A 381 27.64 -13.53 -18.76
CA ILE A 381 26.18 -13.48 -18.71
C ILE A 381 25.71 -12.36 -17.82
N GLY A 382 26.33 -12.16 -16.66
CA GLY A 382 26.05 -11.02 -15.77
C GLY A 382 26.19 -9.68 -16.50
N THR A 383 27.35 -9.44 -17.12
CA THR A 383 27.57 -8.22 -17.92
C THR A 383 26.54 -8.09 -19.06
N PHE A 384 26.23 -9.20 -19.76
CA PHE A 384 25.21 -9.15 -20.82
C PHE A 384 23.83 -8.76 -20.30
N LYS A 385 23.43 -9.21 -19.10
CA LYS A 385 22.17 -8.80 -18.47
C LYS A 385 22.16 -7.33 -18.07
N GLU A 386 23.29 -6.76 -17.70
CA GLU A 386 23.38 -5.30 -17.53
C GLU A 386 23.18 -4.55 -18.85
N LEU A 387 23.66 -5.11 -19.99
CA LEU A 387 23.39 -4.53 -21.32
C LEU A 387 21.89 -4.66 -21.67
N CYS A 388 21.23 -5.77 -21.31
CA CYS A 388 19.77 -5.88 -21.45
C CYS A 388 19.03 -4.80 -20.65
N LEU A 389 19.43 -4.57 -19.41
CA LEU A 389 18.85 -3.48 -18.61
C LEU A 389 19.08 -2.11 -19.24
N LYS A 390 20.28 -1.83 -19.76
CA LYS A 390 20.57 -0.56 -20.47
C LYS A 390 19.64 -0.38 -21.67
N ALA A 391 19.40 -1.43 -22.45
CA ALA A 391 18.45 -1.40 -23.56
C ALA A 391 17.01 -1.14 -23.09
N ALA A 392 16.58 -1.78 -21.99
CA ALA A 392 15.26 -1.56 -21.40
C ALA A 392 15.07 -0.12 -20.93
N LEU A 393 16.06 0.45 -20.24
CA LEU A 393 16.03 1.84 -19.75
C LEU A 393 16.04 2.86 -20.91
N GLN A 394 16.80 2.58 -21.98
CA GLN A 394 16.82 3.42 -23.17
C GLN A 394 15.46 3.47 -23.88
N VAL A 395 14.72 2.36 -23.90
CA VAL A 395 13.40 2.29 -24.55
C VAL A 395 12.31 2.86 -23.66
N SER A 396 12.33 2.57 -22.37
CA SER A 396 11.33 3.08 -21.42
C SER A 396 11.43 4.59 -21.21
N ALA A 397 12.64 5.15 -21.26
CA ALA A 397 12.91 6.57 -21.03
C ALA A 397 12.19 7.15 -19.79
N GLY A 398 12.05 6.33 -18.73
CA GLY A 398 11.34 6.70 -17.50
C GLY A 398 9.82 6.69 -17.59
N GLN A 399 9.23 6.31 -18.74
CA GLN A 399 7.79 6.23 -18.90
C GLN A 399 7.21 5.00 -18.15
N PRO A 400 5.98 5.08 -17.61
CA PRO A 400 5.31 3.96 -16.98
C PRO A 400 4.91 2.88 -17.99
N GLY A 401 4.61 1.67 -17.47
CA GLY A 401 4.17 0.55 -18.31
C GLY A 401 5.30 -0.26 -18.94
N TYR A 402 6.54 -0.03 -18.54
CA TYR A 402 7.69 -0.82 -18.94
C TYR A 402 8.22 -1.66 -17.78
N GLY A 403 8.79 -2.82 -18.12
CA GLY A 403 9.33 -3.72 -17.11
C GLY A 403 10.41 -4.66 -17.60
N ILE A 404 10.98 -5.37 -16.67
CA ILE A 404 11.97 -6.42 -16.90
C ILE A 404 11.59 -7.70 -16.15
N LEU A 405 12.00 -8.87 -16.71
CA LEU A 405 12.16 -10.10 -15.96
C LEU A 405 13.65 -10.42 -15.89
N CYS A 406 14.21 -10.47 -14.68
CA CYS A 406 15.63 -10.71 -14.44
C CYS A 406 15.81 -11.59 -13.20
N ASP A 407 16.72 -12.57 -13.26
CA ASP A 407 17.05 -13.46 -12.15
C ASP A 407 18.22 -12.94 -11.32
N SER A 408 18.31 -13.34 -10.06
CA SER A 408 19.42 -13.04 -9.14
C SER A 408 20.66 -13.88 -9.43
N ARG A 409 20.53 -15.13 -9.86
CA ARG A 409 21.65 -16.07 -10.02
C ARG A 409 22.73 -15.57 -11.00
N LEU A 410 22.32 -15.02 -12.14
CA LEU A 410 23.21 -14.52 -13.19
C LEU A 410 23.01 -13.04 -13.52
N GLY A 411 22.00 -12.40 -12.94
CA GLY A 411 21.63 -11.01 -13.25
C GLY A 411 21.52 -10.10 -12.02
N ARG A 412 22.13 -10.48 -10.89
CA ARG A 412 22.03 -9.73 -9.63
C ARG A 412 22.40 -8.25 -9.77
N ASP A 413 23.49 -7.95 -10.49
CA ASP A 413 23.96 -6.57 -10.66
C ASP A 413 22.96 -5.76 -11.51
N ALA A 414 22.32 -6.38 -12.51
CA ALA A 414 21.24 -5.77 -13.27
C ALA A 414 19.99 -5.53 -12.39
N LEU A 415 19.63 -6.45 -11.50
CA LEU A 415 18.54 -6.22 -10.53
C LEU A 415 18.84 -5.05 -9.58
N TYR A 416 20.06 -4.95 -9.06
CA TYR A 416 20.46 -3.84 -8.20
C TYR A 416 20.43 -2.50 -8.94
N ALA A 417 20.88 -2.49 -10.19
CA ALA A 417 20.85 -1.28 -11.02
C ALA A 417 19.44 -0.89 -11.48
N ALA A 418 18.48 -1.82 -11.47
CA ALA A 418 17.08 -1.56 -11.80
C ALA A 418 16.30 -0.91 -10.65
N ALA A 419 16.81 -0.99 -9.41
CA ALA A 419 16.13 -0.44 -8.24
C ALA A 419 15.88 1.07 -8.38
N GLY A 420 14.65 1.51 -8.10
CA GLY A 420 14.24 2.91 -8.15
C GLY A 420 14.13 3.51 -9.56
N THR A 421 14.27 2.72 -10.63
CA THR A 421 14.15 3.21 -12.03
C THR A 421 12.70 3.41 -12.49
N GLY A 422 11.72 2.96 -11.71
CA GLY A 422 10.31 2.99 -12.08
C GLY A 422 9.84 1.83 -12.97
N LEU A 423 10.76 0.95 -13.39
CA LEU A 423 10.40 -0.28 -14.11
C LEU A 423 9.60 -1.24 -13.23
N TRP A 424 8.71 -2.00 -13.83
CA TRP A 424 8.16 -3.20 -13.21
C TRP A 424 9.24 -4.29 -13.22
N ILE A 425 9.52 -4.91 -12.07
CA ILE A 425 10.63 -5.87 -11.91
C ILE A 425 10.06 -7.22 -11.51
N GLY A 426 10.00 -8.15 -12.47
CA GLY A 426 9.70 -9.55 -12.21
C GLY A 426 10.98 -10.32 -11.89
N HIS A 427 10.98 -11.03 -10.77
CA HIS A 427 12.13 -11.78 -10.28
C HIS A 427 11.74 -13.25 -10.10
N PRO A 428 12.31 -14.18 -10.90
CA PRO A 428 11.94 -15.59 -10.88
C PRO A 428 12.50 -16.31 -9.66
N VAL A 429 11.72 -17.24 -9.13
CA VAL A 429 12.10 -18.11 -7.99
C VAL A 429 12.27 -19.56 -8.37
N GLU A 430 11.74 -20.00 -9.51
CA GLU A 430 11.81 -21.39 -9.94
C GLU A 430 13.20 -21.79 -10.44
N TRP A 431 13.59 -23.05 -10.17
CA TRP A 431 14.70 -23.67 -10.88
C TRP A 431 14.30 -23.92 -12.34
N PRO A 432 15.08 -23.43 -13.31
CA PRO A 432 14.69 -23.48 -14.72
C PRO A 432 14.39 -24.89 -15.21
N GLY A 433 13.20 -25.09 -15.77
CA GLY A 433 12.80 -26.34 -16.39
C GLY A 433 12.44 -27.47 -15.41
N SER A 434 12.40 -27.21 -14.11
CA SER A 434 12.04 -28.24 -13.11
C SER A 434 10.57 -28.66 -13.23
N ARG A 435 10.34 -29.97 -13.16
CA ARG A 435 9.01 -30.59 -13.08
C ARG A 435 9.11 -31.94 -12.36
N PRO A 436 8.52 -32.12 -11.16
CA PRO A 436 7.76 -31.11 -10.41
C PRO A 436 8.56 -29.84 -10.12
N LEU A 437 7.84 -28.73 -9.91
CA LEU A 437 8.39 -27.41 -9.62
C LEU A 437 9.33 -27.45 -8.40
N THR A 438 10.57 -27.01 -8.59
CA THR A 438 11.54 -26.74 -7.53
C THR A 438 12.01 -25.28 -7.60
N LEU A 439 12.58 -24.77 -6.53
CA LEU A 439 12.99 -23.37 -6.42
C LEU A 439 14.51 -23.23 -6.48
N GLU A 440 14.97 -22.03 -6.82
CA GLU A 440 16.39 -21.66 -6.71
C GLU A 440 16.85 -21.82 -5.24
N PRO A 441 18.08 -22.34 -5.00
CA PRO A 441 18.57 -22.65 -3.66
C PRO A 441 18.55 -21.45 -2.68
N GLU A 442 18.74 -20.24 -3.19
CA GLU A 442 18.72 -19.01 -2.39
C GLU A 442 17.36 -18.67 -1.79
N ILE A 443 16.27 -19.20 -2.35
CA ILE A 443 14.92 -19.01 -1.82
C ILE A 443 14.71 -19.83 -0.55
N GLY A 444 15.37 -21.00 -0.47
CA GLY A 444 15.24 -21.93 0.65
C GLY A 444 13.92 -22.74 0.65
N PRO A 445 13.89 -23.84 1.38
CA PRO A 445 12.70 -24.72 1.45
C PRO A 445 11.52 -24.11 2.22
N ASP A 446 11.76 -23.11 3.03
CA ASP A 446 10.80 -22.34 3.83
C ASP A 446 10.47 -20.97 3.21
N PHE A 447 11.03 -20.67 2.03
CA PHE A 447 10.90 -19.40 1.33
C PHE A 447 11.51 -18.20 2.09
N GLY A 448 12.43 -18.45 3.01
CA GLY A 448 13.06 -17.44 3.84
C GLY A 448 13.81 -16.36 3.05
N GLY A 449 14.40 -16.74 1.91
CA GLY A 449 15.09 -15.80 1.01
C GLY A 449 14.24 -14.64 0.51
N LEU A 450 12.92 -14.79 0.45
CA LEU A 450 12.02 -13.69 0.05
C LEU A 450 12.02 -12.52 1.03
N SER A 451 12.43 -12.72 2.28
CA SER A 451 12.51 -11.66 3.28
C SER A 451 13.60 -10.61 2.98
N GLU A 452 14.54 -10.94 2.10
CA GLU A 452 15.63 -10.06 1.67
C GLU A 452 15.28 -9.25 0.41
N TRP A 453 14.13 -9.53 -0.22
CA TRP A 453 13.79 -8.91 -1.50
C TRP A 453 13.21 -7.50 -1.32
N PRO A 454 13.58 -6.56 -2.22
CA PRO A 454 12.91 -5.26 -2.31
C PRO A 454 11.40 -5.42 -2.55
N LEU A 455 10.59 -4.59 -1.87
CA LEU A 455 9.13 -4.64 -1.99
C LEU A 455 8.59 -4.27 -3.39
N GLU A 456 9.43 -3.66 -4.22
CA GLU A 456 9.09 -3.36 -5.62
C GLU A 456 9.23 -4.58 -6.55
N HIS A 457 9.86 -5.67 -6.10
CA HIS A 457 9.97 -6.89 -6.88
C HIS A 457 8.67 -7.70 -6.86
N VAL A 458 8.32 -8.23 -8.03
CA VAL A 458 7.22 -9.16 -8.20
C VAL A 458 7.79 -10.58 -8.31
N VAL A 459 7.37 -11.46 -7.42
CA VAL A 459 7.81 -12.86 -7.41
C VAL A 459 7.21 -13.56 -8.62
N LYS A 460 8.05 -13.92 -9.58
CA LYS A 460 7.62 -14.70 -10.74
C LYS A 460 7.88 -16.18 -10.51
N VAL A 461 6.90 -17.03 -10.79
CA VAL A 461 7.07 -18.48 -10.78
C VAL A 461 6.50 -19.11 -12.04
N LEU A 462 7.29 -19.95 -12.70
CA LEU A 462 6.86 -20.77 -13.84
C LEU A 462 6.50 -22.17 -13.34
N CYS A 463 5.27 -22.60 -13.63
CA CYS A 463 4.77 -23.92 -13.34
C CYS A 463 4.34 -24.63 -14.64
N PHE A 464 4.99 -25.73 -14.99
CA PHE A 464 4.56 -26.60 -16.07
C PHE A 464 3.43 -27.51 -15.57
N TYR A 465 2.19 -27.07 -15.70
CA TYR A 465 1.01 -27.72 -15.15
C TYR A 465 -0.02 -28.01 -16.25
N HIS A 466 -0.60 -29.21 -16.23
CA HIS A 466 -1.67 -29.60 -17.14
C HIS A 466 -2.77 -30.35 -16.37
N PRO A 467 -4.07 -30.23 -16.74
CA PRO A 467 -5.15 -30.98 -16.08
C PRO A 467 -4.96 -32.50 -16.11
N GLU A 468 -4.34 -33.03 -17.16
CA GLU A 468 -4.07 -34.45 -17.36
C GLU A 468 -2.80 -34.97 -16.65
N ASP A 469 -2.08 -34.13 -15.90
CA ASP A 469 -0.95 -34.58 -15.11
C ASP A 469 -1.36 -35.64 -14.08
N ASP A 470 -0.44 -36.53 -13.76
CA ASP A 470 -0.66 -37.48 -12.68
C ASP A 470 -0.89 -36.79 -11.34
N ALA A 471 -1.63 -37.47 -10.45
CA ALA A 471 -2.06 -36.89 -9.19
C ALA A 471 -0.89 -36.50 -8.28
N GLU A 472 0.25 -37.21 -8.32
CA GLU A 472 1.42 -36.96 -7.49
C GLU A 472 2.12 -35.66 -7.95
N THR A 473 2.36 -35.54 -9.26
CA THR A 473 2.95 -34.32 -9.84
C THR A 473 2.09 -33.10 -9.57
N LYS A 474 0.75 -33.20 -9.79
CA LYS A 474 -0.18 -32.10 -9.47
C LYS A 474 -0.09 -31.69 -8.01
N ALA A 475 -0.20 -32.63 -7.08
CA ALA A 475 -0.18 -32.35 -5.66
C ALA A 475 1.12 -31.66 -5.21
N LYS A 476 2.29 -32.09 -5.72
CA LYS A 476 3.59 -31.46 -5.41
C LYS A 476 3.68 -30.03 -5.92
N GLN A 477 3.22 -29.78 -7.15
CA GLN A 477 3.26 -28.46 -7.76
C GLN A 477 2.28 -27.51 -7.07
N GLU A 478 1.06 -27.98 -6.78
CA GLU A 478 0.02 -27.23 -6.09
C GLU A 478 0.47 -26.82 -4.67
N ASP A 479 1.06 -27.76 -3.90
CA ASP A 479 1.62 -27.46 -2.57
C ASP A 479 2.73 -26.39 -2.65
N THR A 480 3.65 -26.53 -3.59
CA THR A 480 4.76 -25.58 -3.75
C THR A 480 4.24 -24.18 -4.09
N VAL A 481 3.30 -24.06 -5.05
CA VAL A 481 2.74 -22.77 -5.46
C VAL A 481 1.90 -22.15 -4.34
N LEU A 482 1.10 -22.95 -3.61
CA LEU A 482 0.30 -22.47 -2.48
C LEU A 482 1.18 -21.93 -1.35
N ARG A 483 2.22 -22.65 -0.98
CA ARG A 483 3.18 -22.19 0.04
C ARG A 483 3.92 -20.94 -0.39
N LEU A 484 4.32 -20.87 -1.67
CA LEU A 484 4.93 -19.66 -2.24
C LEU A 484 3.98 -18.46 -2.20
N PHE A 485 2.71 -18.66 -2.58
CA PHE A 485 1.69 -17.62 -2.50
C PHE A 485 1.57 -17.04 -1.08
N HIS A 486 1.49 -17.90 -0.07
CA HIS A 486 1.46 -17.46 1.32
C HIS A 486 2.76 -16.76 1.76
N ALA A 487 3.91 -17.20 1.25
CA ALA A 487 5.19 -16.53 1.50
C ALA A 487 5.26 -15.14 0.87
N CYS A 488 4.75 -14.97 -0.36
CA CYS A 488 4.63 -13.66 -1.00
C CYS A 488 3.77 -12.70 -0.15
N ARG A 489 2.60 -13.15 0.30
CA ARG A 489 1.71 -12.32 1.14
C ARG A 489 2.38 -11.92 2.46
N ARG A 490 3.06 -12.84 3.15
CA ARG A 490 3.80 -12.53 4.40
C ARG A 490 4.91 -11.51 4.19
N ASN A 491 5.58 -11.54 3.04
CA ASN A 491 6.66 -10.61 2.71
C ASN A 491 6.17 -9.35 1.96
N ARG A 492 4.86 -9.20 1.77
CA ARG A 492 4.24 -8.08 1.05
C ARG A 492 4.74 -7.93 -0.40
N LEU A 493 4.99 -9.05 -1.06
CA LEU A 493 5.43 -9.13 -2.44
C LEU A 493 4.25 -9.55 -3.34
N GLU A 494 4.12 -8.92 -4.49
CA GLU A 494 3.19 -9.37 -5.53
C GLU A 494 3.70 -10.68 -6.15
N MET A 495 2.76 -11.48 -6.68
CA MET A 495 3.06 -12.75 -7.34
C MET A 495 2.58 -12.75 -8.78
N LEU A 496 3.46 -13.13 -9.70
CA LEU A 496 3.15 -13.47 -11.08
C LEU A 496 3.25 -14.97 -11.25
N LEU A 497 2.13 -15.63 -11.56
CA LEU A 497 2.09 -17.07 -11.86
C LEU A 497 2.10 -17.28 -13.38
N GLU A 498 3.16 -17.91 -13.85
CA GLU A 498 3.31 -18.32 -15.25
C GLU A 498 2.94 -19.78 -15.40
N ILE A 499 2.01 -20.09 -16.31
CA ILE A 499 1.62 -21.45 -16.67
C ILE A 499 1.85 -21.71 -18.15
N ILE A 500 2.41 -22.88 -18.47
CA ILE A 500 2.69 -23.30 -19.85
C ILE A 500 2.20 -24.75 -20.02
N PRO A 501 0.88 -24.99 -20.17
CA PRO A 501 0.30 -26.33 -20.31
C PRO A 501 0.77 -27.04 -21.58
N SER A 502 0.98 -26.32 -22.69
CA SER A 502 1.41 -26.90 -23.98
C SER A 502 2.76 -27.61 -23.95
N LYS A 503 3.58 -27.36 -22.92
CA LYS A 503 4.86 -28.07 -22.71
C LYS A 503 4.70 -29.42 -22.03
N VAL A 504 3.50 -29.72 -21.57
CA VAL A 504 3.17 -30.95 -20.85
C VAL A 504 2.36 -31.90 -21.73
N ALA A 505 1.23 -31.39 -22.29
CA ALA A 505 0.33 -32.18 -23.14
C ALA A 505 -0.37 -31.26 -24.16
N PRO A 506 -1.09 -31.81 -25.15
CA PRO A 506 -1.88 -31.04 -26.09
C PRO A 506 -2.93 -30.17 -25.39
N VAL A 507 -3.12 -28.95 -25.86
CA VAL A 507 -4.06 -27.99 -25.29
C VAL A 507 -5.22 -27.72 -26.24
N ASN A 508 -6.37 -27.36 -25.65
CA ASN A 508 -7.57 -26.86 -26.35
C ASN A 508 -7.97 -25.49 -25.79
N ASP A 509 -9.08 -24.94 -26.24
CA ASP A 509 -9.54 -23.60 -25.86
C ASP A 509 -9.89 -23.46 -24.37
N THR A 510 -10.11 -24.56 -23.62
CA THR A 510 -10.48 -24.53 -22.19
C THR A 510 -9.34 -24.90 -21.26
N THR A 511 -8.27 -25.52 -21.76
CA THR A 511 -7.19 -26.08 -20.93
C THR A 511 -6.62 -25.06 -19.96
N SER A 512 -6.28 -23.85 -20.41
CA SER A 512 -5.72 -22.81 -19.52
C SER A 512 -6.76 -22.29 -18.52
N ALA A 513 -8.03 -22.19 -18.91
CA ALA A 513 -9.11 -21.80 -18.01
C ALA A 513 -9.32 -22.82 -16.89
N GLU A 514 -9.19 -24.11 -17.19
CA GLU A 514 -9.27 -25.21 -16.21
C GLU A 514 -8.09 -25.13 -15.21
N VAL A 515 -6.88 -24.87 -15.68
CA VAL A 515 -5.70 -24.69 -14.82
C VAL A 515 -5.87 -23.46 -13.93
N ILE A 516 -6.28 -22.32 -14.48
CA ILE A 516 -6.54 -21.08 -13.74
C ILE A 516 -7.58 -21.33 -12.65
N SER A 517 -8.71 -21.95 -13.00
CA SER A 517 -9.77 -22.28 -12.05
C SER A 517 -9.27 -23.17 -10.92
N ARG A 518 -8.44 -24.16 -11.24
CA ARG A 518 -7.83 -25.06 -10.25
C ARG A 518 -6.99 -24.30 -9.22
N PHE A 519 -6.14 -23.38 -9.65
CA PHE A 519 -5.33 -22.58 -8.71
C PHE A 519 -6.19 -21.69 -7.83
N TYR A 520 -7.24 -21.06 -8.36
CA TYR A 520 -8.21 -20.31 -7.53
C TYR A 520 -8.95 -21.22 -6.53
N ASP A 521 -9.34 -22.44 -6.92
CA ASP A 521 -9.99 -23.42 -6.02
C ASP A 521 -9.08 -23.84 -4.85
N LEU A 522 -7.77 -23.75 -5.03
CA LEU A 522 -6.77 -23.96 -3.97
C LEU A 522 -6.56 -22.74 -3.07
N GLY A 523 -7.23 -21.62 -3.35
CA GLY A 523 -7.06 -20.36 -2.61
C GLY A 523 -5.83 -19.56 -3.05
N ILE A 524 -5.29 -19.80 -4.23
CA ILE A 524 -4.14 -19.07 -4.81
C ILE A 524 -4.67 -17.96 -5.69
N TYR A 525 -4.45 -16.71 -5.28
CA TYR A 525 -4.87 -15.48 -5.98
C TYR A 525 -3.63 -14.70 -6.41
N PRO A 526 -3.00 -15.06 -7.55
CA PRO A 526 -1.82 -14.33 -8.04
C PRO A 526 -2.22 -12.92 -8.46
N ASP A 527 -1.31 -11.96 -8.29
CA ASP A 527 -1.57 -10.58 -8.73
C ASP A 527 -1.55 -10.48 -10.25
N TRP A 528 -0.72 -11.30 -10.89
CA TRP A 528 -0.54 -11.37 -12.32
C TRP A 528 -0.57 -12.80 -12.83
N TRP A 529 -1.18 -12.98 -14.01
CA TRP A 529 -1.02 -14.20 -14.79
C TRP A 529 -0.06 -13.96 -15.95
N LYS A 530 0.83 -14.90 -16.20
CA LYS A 530 1.62 -14.94 -17.44
C LYS A 530 1.26 -16.19 -18.20
N LEU A 531 0.67 -16.02 -19.40
CA LEU A 531 0.05 -17.08 -20.18
C LEU A 531 0.68 -17.22 -21.56
N GLU A 532 0.58 -18.43 -22.14
CA GLU A 532 0.90 -18.64 -23.54
C GLU A 532 -0.03 -17.81 -24.44
N PRO A 533 0.45 -17.40 -25.62
CA PRO A 533 -0.44 -16.83 -26.61
C PRO A 533 -1.44 -17.89 -27.06
N PHE A 534 -2.73 -17.57 -26.98
CA PHE A 534 -3.77 -18.47 -27.45
C PHE A 534 -4.02 -18.30 -28.95
N ALA A 535 -4.46 -19.39 -29.62
CA ALA A 535 -4.72 -19.40 -31.04
C ALA A 535 -6.10 -18.84 -31.41
N THR A 536 -7.02 -18.73 -30.46
CA THR A 536 -8.42 -18.36 -30.68
C THR A 536 -8.91 -17.32 -29.67
N ASN A 537 -9.89 -16.50 -30.04
CA ASN A 537 -10.60 -15.63 -29.11
C ASN A 537 -11.32 -16.44 -28.02
N ALA A 538 -11.88 -17.60 -28.35
CA ALA A 538 -12.58 -18.45 -27.41
C ALA A 538 -11.68 -18.85 -26.23
N ALA A 539 -10.39 -19.16 -26.47
CA ALA A 539 -9.43 -19.47 -25.41
C ALA A 539 -9.13 -18.27 -24.52
N TYR A 540 -9.00 -17.05 -25.10
CA TYR A 540 -8.85 -15.83 -24.31
C TYR A 540 -10.11 -15.54 -23.48
N GLU A 541 -11.31 -15.65 -24.06
CA GLU A 541 -12.58 -15.46 -23.35
C GLU A 541 -12.73 -16.44 -22.19
N ALA A 542 -12.42 -17.72 -22.41
CA ALA A 542 -12.47 -18.75 -21.37
C ALA A 542 -11.51 -18.42 -20.21
N ALA A 543 -10.26 -18.07 -20.52
CA ALA A 543 -9.25 -17.71 -19.50
C ALA A 543 -9.64 -16.42 -18.75
N CYS A 544 -10.05 -15.37 -19.46
CA CYS A 544 -10.50 -14.13 -18.84
C CYS A 544 -11.73 -14.34 -17.94
N THR A 545 -12.70 -15.13 -18.38
CA THR A 545 -13.90 -15.46 -17.60
C THR A 545 -13.54 -16.24 -16.34
N ALA A 546 -12.65 -17.25 -16.45
CA ALA A 546 -12.18 -18.02 -15.31
C ALA A 546 -11.51 -17.13 -14.24
N ILE A 547 -10.74 -16.12 -14.68
CA ILE A 547 -10.09 -15.14 -13.79
C ILE A 547 -11.13 -14.22 -13.16
N THR A 548 -11.87 -13.46 -13.97
CA THR A 548 -12.74 -12.37 -13.48
C THR A 548 -13.89 -12.86 -12.61
N THR A 549 -14.34 -14.09 -12.82
CA THR A 549 -15.38 -14.72 -11.97
C THR A 549 -14.88 -15.03 -10.56
N ARG A 550 -13.58 -15.32 -10.40
CA ARG A 550 -12.96 -15.73 -9.13
C ARG A 550 -12.20 -14.59 -8.45
N ASP A 551 -11.58 -13.72 -9.23
CA ASP A 551 -10.76 -12.60 -8.75
C ASP A 551 -11.02 -11.33 -9.58
N PRO A 552 -11.98 -10.49 -9.15
CA PRO A 552 -12.25 -9.22 -9.80
C PRO A 552 -11.10 -8.21 -9.64
N HIS A 553 -10.15 -8.49 -8.76
CA HIS A 553 -9.05 -7.59 -8.42
C HIS A 553 -7.71 -7.99 -9.05
N VAL A 554 -7.67 -9.03 -9.88
CA VAL A 554 -6.41 -9.39 -10.57
C VAL A 554 -5.86 -8.18 -11.35
N ARG A 555 -4.56 -7.98 -11.35
CA ARG A 555 -3.96 -6.87 -12.11
C ARG A 555 -4.05 -7.09 -13.61
N GLY A 556 -3.93 -8.33 -14.05
CA GLY A 556 -4.10 -8.69 -15.44
C GLY A 556 -3.24 -9.85 -15.92
N ILE A 557 -3.27 -10.02 -17.23
CA ILE A 557 -2.51 -11.04 -17.96
C ILE A 557 -1.38 -10.38 -18.73
N VAL A 558 -0.18 -10.97 -18.71
CA VAL A 558 0.90 -10.70 -19.67
C VAL A 558 1.15 -11.94 -20.53
N VAL A 559 1.27 -11.74 -21.85
CA VAL A 559 1.45 -12.84 -22.80
C VAL A 559 2.94 -13.10 -23.00
N LEU A 560 3.35 -14.36 -22.96
CA LEU A 560 4.74 -14.75 -23.20
C LEU A 560 5.04 -14.89 -24.70
N GLY A 561 6.33 -14.77 -25.10
CA GLY A 561 6.80 -15.05 -26.44
C GLY A 561 7.41 -16.44 -26.56
N LEU A 562 6.86 -17.31 -27.40
CA LEU A 562 7.29 -18.71 -27.58
C LEU A 562 8.48 -18.89 -28.56
N ASP A 563 9.42 -17.95 -28.66
CA ASP A 563 10.51 -18.03 -29.67
C ASP A 563 9.97 -17.88 -31.11
N ALA A 564 8.92 -17.10 -31.27
CA ALA A 564 8.25 -16.88 -32.53
C ALA A 564 8.91 -15.73 -33.32
N SER A 565 8.71 -15.72 -34.65
CA SER A 565 9.09 -14.59 -35.48
C SER A 565 8.33 -13.32 -35.10
N GLU A 566 8.87 -12.14 -35.42
CA GLU A 566 8.22 -10.84 -35.14
C GLU A 566 6.81 -10.78 -35.77
N GLU A 567 6.63 -11.36 -36.95
CA GLU A 567 5.36 -11.43 -37.68
C GLU A 567 4.32 -12.29 -36.96
N SER A 568 4.73 -13.46 -36.48
CA SER A 568 3.87 -14.35 -35.67
C SER A 568 3.51 -13.73 -34.33
N LEU A 569 4.46 -13.02 -33.69
CA LEU A 569 4.21 -12.28 -32.45
C LEU A 569 3.21 -11.13 -32.67
N ALA A 570 3.33 -10.39 -33.78
CA ALA A 570 2.39 -9.31 -34.09
C ALA A 570 0.95 -9.81 -34.24
N ALA A 571 0.75 -10.93 -34.93
CA ALA A 571 -0.57 -11.57 -35.06
C ALA A 571 -1.11 -12.04 -33.71
N SER A 572 -0.27 -12.65 -32.89
CA SER A 572 -0.63 -13.11 -31.54
C SER A 572 -0.98 -11.96 -30.59
N LEU A 573 -0.18 -10.87 -30.62
CA LEU A 573 -0.43 -9.68 -29.82
C LEU A 573 -1.71 -8.97 -30.27
N ALA A 574 -2.02 -8.96 -31.57
CA ALA A 574 -3.27 -8.39 -32.08
C ALA A 574 -4.51 -9.12 -31.54
N LEU A 575 -4.45 -10.45 -31.45
CA LEU A 575 -5.53 -11.25 -30.84
C LEU A 575 -5.65 -10.97 -29.35
N ALA A 576 -4.53 -10.98 -28.63
CA ALA A 576 -4.46 -10.72 -27.19
C ALA A 576 -4.97 -9.32 -26.80
N ALA A 577 -4.67 -8.30 -27.61
CA ALA A 577 -5.05 -6.91 -27.37
C ALA A 577 -6.58 -6.66 -27.41
N GLY A 578 -7.34 -7.60 -27.96
CA GLY A 578 -8.81 -7.56 -27.96
C GLY A 578 -9.44 -7.79 -26.58
N HIS A 579 -8.65 -8.15 -25.56
CA HIS A 579 -9.14 -8.50 -24.23
C HIS A 579 -8.59 -7.53 -23.18
N ASP A 580 -9.44 -6.82 -22.47
CA ASP A 580 -9.06 -5.76 -21.49
C ASP A 580 -8.20 -6.26 -20.33
N LEU A 581 -8.37 -7.54 -19.97
CA LEU A 581 -7.58 -8.16 -18.92
C LEU A 581 -6.13 -8.40 -19.34
N VAL A 582 -5.84 -8.48 -20.64
CA VAL A 582 -4.47 -8.58 -21.16
C VAL A 582 -3.83 -7.20 -21.15
N LYS A 583 -2.82 -7.02 -20.31
CA LYS A 583 -2.14 -5.73 -20.12
C LYS A 583 -0.92 -5.56 -21.02
N GLY A 584 -0.44 -6.64 -21.63
CA GLY A 584 0.73 -6.58 -22.48
C GLY A 584 1.47 -7.90 -22.63
N PHE A 585 2.77 -7.80 -22.77
CA PHE A 585 3.64 -8.91 -23.06
C PHE A 585 4.87 -8.98 -22.13
N ALA A 586 5.43 -10.18 -22.02
CA ALA A 586 6.75 -10.44 -21.42
C ALA A 586 7.57 -11.32 -22.38
N ILE A 587 8.38 -10.68 -23.24
CA ILE A 587 9.12 -11.31 -24.34
C ILE A 587 10.62 -11.16 -24.11
N GLY A 588 11.37 -12.20 -24.41
CA GLY A 588 12.82 -12.23 -24.18
C GLY A 588 13.63 -12.54 -25.41
N ARG A 589 13.66 -13.79 -25.85
CA ARG A 589 14.60 -14.31 -26.87
C ARG A 589 14.51 -13.58 -28.20
N THR A 590 13.35 -13.21 -28.65
CA THR A 590 13.15 -12.41 -29.85
C THR A 590 13.88 -11.07 -29.77
N ILE A 591 14.01 -10.50 -28.56
CA ILE A 591 14.72 -9.23 -28.34
C ILE A 591 16.24 -9.48 -28.24
N PHE A 592 16.68 -10.36 -27.34
CA PHE A 592 18.10 -10.49 -26.99
C PHE A 592 18.87 -11.61 -27.71
N GLY A 593 18.21 -12.57 -28.37
CA GLY A 593 18.84 -13.80 -28.80
C GLY A 593 20.01 -13.62 -29.79
N ASP A 594 19.88 -12.75 -30.79
CA ASP A 594 20.95 -12.45 -31.73
C ASP A 594 22.07 -11.64 -31.09
N ALA A 595 21.71 -10.64 -30.30
CA ALA A 595 22.67 -9.82 -29.55
C ALA A 595 23.50 -10.70 -28.59
N ALA A 596 22.88 -11.65 -27.89
CA ALA A 596 23.58 -12.56 -26.99
C ALA A 596 24.59 -13.42 -27.75
N ARG A 597 24.17 -14.07 -28.85
CA ARG A 597 25.07 -14.88 -29.67
C ARG A 597 26.24 -14.06 -30.22
N GLY A 598 25.97 -12.87 -30.76
CA GLY A 598 26.98 -12.01 -31.34
C GLY A 598 27.95 -11.45 -30.31
N TRP A 599 27.46 -11.01 -29.18
CA TRP A 599 28.26 -10.41 -28.12
C TRP A 599 29.12 -11.45 -27.37
N LEU A 600 28.54 -12.60 -26.98
CA LEU A 600 29.25 -13.68 -26.31
C LEU A 600 30.37 -14.24 -27.19
N ALA A 601 30.16 -14.30 -28.50
CA ALA A 601 31.16 -14.72 -29.48
C ALA A 601 32.19 -13.59 -29.82
N GLY A 602 32.12 -12.42 -29.20
CA GLY A 602 33.02 -11.28 -29.44
C GLY A 602 32.83 -10.59 -30.79
N LYS A 603 31.68 -10.80 -31.46
CA LYS A 603 31.36 -10.21 -32.78
C LYS A 603 30.65 -8.86 -32.67
N LEU A 604 30.07 -8.55 -31.51
CA LEU A 604 29.40 -7.29 -31.24
C LEU A 604 30.07 -6.59 -30.06
N THR A 605 30.16 -5.28 -30.12
CA THR A 605 30.51 -4.43 -28.99
C THR A 605 29.29 -4.27 -28.07
N ASP A 606 29.52 -3.78 -26.83
CA ASP A 606 28.45 -3.48 -25.87
C ASP A 606 27.40 -2.54 -26.48
N SER A 607 27.84 -1.46 -27.11
CA SER A 607 26.93 -0.47 -27.73
C SER A 607 26.11 -1.08 -28.86
N GLN A 608 26.72 -1.93 -29.71
CA GLN A 608 25.99 -2.60 -30.77
C GLN A 608 24.96 -3.61 -30.25
N ALA A 609 25.29 -4.35 -29.20
CA ALA A 609 24.36 -5.27 -28.55
C ALA A 609 23.18 -4.51 -27.90
N VAL A 610 23.44 -3.41 -27.20
CA VAL A 610 22.38 -2.56 -26.61
C VAL A 610 21.49 -1.98 -27.69
N GLU A 611 22.05 -1.45 -28.79
CA GLU A 611 21.29 -0.86 -29.88
C GLU A 611 20.40 -1.88 -30.60
N ASP A 612 20.93 -3.09 -30.89
CA ASP A 612 20.15 -4.18 -31.49
C ASP A 612 18.95 -4.55 -30.61
N MET A 613 19.19 -4.77 -29.31
CA MET A 613 18.13 -5.11 -28.35
C MET A 613 17.12 -3.97 -28.20
N ALA A 614 17.58 -2.72 -28.06
CA ALA A 614 16.69 -1.57 -27.94
C ALA A 614 15.80 -1.40 -29.18
N ASN A 615 16.34 -1.58 -30.38
CA ASN A 615 15.58 -1.47 -31.60
C ASN A 615 14.51 -2.59 -31.72
N LYS A 616 14.86 -3.84 -31.38
CA LYS A 616 13.89 -4.95 -31.39
C LYS A 616 12.82 -4.76 -30.33
N TYR A 617 13.20 -4.32 -29.12
CA TYR A 617 12.25 -4.07 -28.03
C TYR A 617 11.30 -2.93 -28.40
N ARG A 618 11.79 -1.82 -28.93
CA ARG A 618 10.97 -0.70 -29.40
C ARG A 618 9.93 -1.13 -30.42
N ARG A 619 10.34 -1.92 -31.43
CA ARG A 619 9.39 -2.42 -32.44
C ARG A 619 8.26 -3.27 -31.83
N LEU A 620 8.55 -4.11 -30.85
CA LEU A 620 7.51 -4.88 -30.16
C LEU A 620 6.59 -3.99 -29.34
N CYS A 621 7.12 -2.95 -28.70
CA CYS A 621 6.31 -1.95 -28.00
C CYS A 621 5.39 -1.21 -28.98
N ASP A 622 5.91 -0.77 -30.12
CA ASP A 622 5.14 -0.06 -31.16
C ASP A 622 4.02 -0.96 -31.74
N ILE A 623 4.31 -2.26 -31.94
CA ILE A 623 3.30 -3.24 -32.37
C ILE A 623 2.19 -3.34 -31.33
N TRP A 624 2.53 -3.51 -30.06
CA TRP A 624 1.54 -3.60 -28.98
C TRP A 624 0.68 -2.34 -28.91
N ASP A 625 1.30 -1.16 -28.91
CA ASP A 625 0.60 0.11 -28.80
C ASP A 625 -0.34 0.35 -29.98
N LYS A 626 0.10 0.01 -31.18
CA LYS A 626 -0.72 0.11 -32.40
C LYS A 626 -1.95 -0.79 -32.35
N VAL A 627 -1.78 -2.07 -31.96
CA VAL A 627 -2.92 -3.01 -31.92
C VAL A 627 -3.88 -2.65 -30.80
N ARG A 628 -3.37 -2.17 -29.64
CA ARG A 628 -4.19 -1.75 -28.51
C ARG A 628 -5.00 -0.48 -28.82
N SER A 629 -4.39 0.51 -29.45
CA SER A 629 -5.08 1.74 -29.87
C SER A 629 -6.19 1.45 -30.89
N ALA A 630 -5.95 0.55 -31.84
CA ALA A 630 -6.95 0.16 -32.84
C ALA A 630 -8.19 -0.56 -32.24
N MET A 631 -8.07 -1.10 -31.01
CA MET A 631 -9.19 -1.71 -30.28
C MET A 631 -9.96 -0.67 -29.45
N GLY A 632 -9.26 0.34 -28.89
CA GLY A 632 -9.89 1.46 -28.17
C GLY A 632 -10.78 2.33 -29.03
N ASP A 633 -10.47 2.46 -30.34
CA ASP A 633 -11.31 3.19 -31.29
C ASP A 633 -12.57 2.40 -31.72
N LYS A 634 -12.71 1.15 -31.31
CA LYS A 634 -13.87 0.29 -31.65
C LYS A 634 -14.86 0.09 -30.49
N ALA A 635 -14.51 0.57 -29.28
CA ALA A 635 -15.34 0.49 -28.07
C ALA A 635 -16.01 1.85 -27.80
#